data_16be7a718b08761ea90bd4485b57d595
#
_entry.id   16be7a718b08761ea90bd4485b57d595
#
_cell.length_a   1.000
_cell.length_b   1.000
_cell.length_c   1.000
_cell.angle_alpha   90.00
_cell.angle_beta   90.00
_cell.angle_gamma   90.00
#
_symmetry.space_group_name_H-M   'P 1'
#
loop_
_entity.id
_entity.type
_entity.pdbx_description
1 polymer ?
#
loop_
_entity_poly.entity_id
_entity_poly.type
_entity_poly.pdbx_seq_one_letter_code
_entity_poly.pdbx_strand_id
1 'polypeptide(L)'
;MNNPTTAPSIDRVIAVYTDGACSGNPGPGGWAWAVAPGGNPRGSGGEGRTTNQRMELVAAIEAIRAMGPVARADAKRLVIVSDSTYVVNCFKDRWWVRWKANGWKNSKKEPVANADLWRDLIALYEEYPADERPDFQWVKGHSGDPMNDLVDQLAVAESQK
;
A
#
# COMPACT_ATOMS: atom_id res chain seq x y z
N MET A 1 2.60 -20.14 30.06
CA MET A 1 2.44 -19.66 29.40
C MET A 1 2.97 -19.37 28.16
N ASN A 2 2.64 -19.15 27.37
CA ASN A 2 3.13 -19.00 26.13
C ASN A 2 3.95 -17.87 25.96
N ASN A 3 4.49 -17.72 24.86
CA ASN A 3 5.42 -16.73 24.57
C ASN A 3 4.93 -15.80 23.53
N PRO A 4 4.20 -14.86 23.94
CA PRO A 4 3.56 -13.96 23.00
C PRO A 4 4.49 -12.95 22.36
N THR A 5 5.75 -12.97 22.70
CA THR A 5 6.64 -11.93 22.21
C THR A 5 7.24 -12.22 20.87
N THR A 6 7.04 -13.39 20.32
CA THR A 6 7.57 -13.69 19.00
C THR A 6 6.78 -12.97 17.92
N ALA A 7 7.39 -12.87 16.76
CA ALA A 7 6.71 -12.30 15.59
C ALA A 7 5.41 -13.07 15.34
N PRO A 8 4.39 -12.40 14.79
CA PRO A 8 3.15 -13.09 14.45
C PRO A 8 3.42 -14.27 13.55
N SER A 9 2.73 -15.36 13.78
CA SER A 9 2.80 -16.51 12.88
C SER A 9 2.11 -16.12 11.57
N ILE A 10 2.34 -16.93 10.53
CA ILE A 10 1.70 -16.69 9.25
C ILE A 10 0.18 -16.67 9.37
N ASP A 11 -0.38 -17.39 10.38
CA ASP A 11 -1.82 -17.43 10.61
C ASP A 11 -2.36 -16.14 11.20
N ARG A 12 -1.49 -15.28 11.71
CA ARG A 12 -1.89 -14.05 12.38
C ARG A 12 -1.75 -12.83 11.49
N VAL A 13 -1.47 -13.02 10.22
CA VAL A 13 -1.35 -11.91 9.29
C VAL A 13 -2.28 -12.11 8.12
N ILE A 14 -2.74 -11.00 7.55
CA ILE A 14 -3.38 -10.98 6.25
C ILE A 14 -2.43 -10.20 5.36
N ALA A 15 -1.84 -10.87 4.38
CA ALA A 15 -0.94 -10.25 3.44
C ALA A 15 -1.73 -9.82 2.20
N VAL A 16 -1.66 -8.54 1.88
CA VAL A 16 -2.37 -7.97 0.73
C VAL A 16 -1.32 -7.36 -0.20
N TYR A 17 -1.23 -7.92 -1.40
CA TYR A 17 -0.34 -7.39 -2.42
C TYR A 17 -1.01 -6.23 -3.12
N THR A 18 -0.23 -5.22 -3.47
CA THR A 18 -0.72 -4.01 -4.13
C THR A 18 0.19 -3.65 -5.29
N ASP A 19 -0.37 -3.00 -6.31
CA ASP A 19 0.42 -2.47 -7.41
C ASP A 19 -0.32 -1.32 -8.08
N GLY A 20 0.46 -0.49 -8.77
CA GLY A 20 -0.05 0.60 -9.57
C GLY A 20 0.65 0.60 -10.92
N ALA A 21 -0.07 1.02 -11.95
CA ALA A 21 0.44 1.08 -13.32
C ALA A 21 -0.06 2.34 -13.98
N CYS A 22 0.70 2.84 -14.94
CA CYS A 22 0.31 4.02 -15.71
C CYS A 22 0.79 3.86 -17.15
N SER A 23 -0.11 4.14 -18.07
CA SER A 23 0.20 4.07 -19.49
C SER A 23 0.64 5.47 -19.94
N GLY A 24 1.97 5.70 -20.05
CA GLY A 24 2.52 7.03 -20.14
C GLY A 24 2.48 7.72 -18.76
N ASN A 25 3.47 8.36 -18.32
CA ASN A 25 3.56 8.87 -16.95
C ASN A 25 3.78 10.39 -17.00
N PRO A 26 2.71 11.24 -17.04
CA PRO A 26 1.32 10.92 -16.71
C PRO A 26 0.54 10.33 -17.89
N GLY A 27 -0.59 9.70 -17.53
CA GLY A 27 -1.51 9.09 -18.48
C GLY A 27 -2.56 8.27 -17.77
N PRO A 28 -3.33 7.44 -18.51
CA PRO A 28 -4.29 6.56 -17.87
C PRO A 28 -3.58 5.58 -16.94
N GLY A 29 -4.12 5.39 -15.75
CA GLY A 29 -3.51 4.51 -14.76
C GLY A 29 -4.50 3.56 -14.14
N GLY A 30 -3.96 2.55 -13.46
CA GLY A 30 -4.73 1.57 -12.74
C GLY A 30 -4.05 1.18 -11.44
N TRP A 31 -4.85 0.68 -10.50
CA TRP A 31 -4.39 0.20 -9.22
C TRP A 31 -5.08 -1.13 -8.92
N ALA A 32 -4.43 -1.94 -8.10
CA ALA A 32 -4.99 -3.23 -7.71
C ALA A 32 -4.46 -3.68 -6.36
N TRP A 33 -5.27 -4.47 -5.66
CA TRP A 33 -4.85 -5.19 -4.47
C TRP A 33 -5.48 -6.58 -4.48
N ALA A 34 -4.80 -7.54 -3.87
CA ALA A 34 -5.30 -8.90 -3.77
C ALA A 34 -4.71 -9.60 -2.55
N VAL A 35 -5.52 -10.40 -1.89
CA VAL A 35 -5.12 -11.11 -0.67
C VAL A 35 -4.38 -12.39 -1.03
N ALA A 36 -3.21 -12.59 -0.42
CA ALA A 36 -2.42 -13.80 -0.60
C ALA A 36 -2.95 -14.91 0.32
N PRO A 37 -2.73 -16.17 -0.04
CA PRO A 37 -2.06 -16.65 -1.24
C PRO A 37 -2.99 -16.85 -2.42
N GLY A 38 -4.29 -16.84 -2.21
CA GLY A 38 -5.26 -17.21 -3.24
C GLY A 38 -5.62 -16.12 -4.22
N GLY A 39 -5.29 -14.86 -3.91
CA GLY A 39 -5.64 -13.74 -4.79
C GLY A 39 -7.07 -13.24 -4.63
N ASN A 40 -7.76 -13.66 -3.59
CA ASN A 40 -9.11 -13.21 -3.26
C ASN A 40 -9.26 -13.05 -1.75
N PRO A 41 -10.02 -12.05 -1.28
CA PRO A 41 -10.66 -11.03 -2.10
C PRO A 41 -9.65 -10.14 -2.81
N ARG A 42 -10.13 -9.38 -3.81
CA ARG A 42 -9.31 -8.47 -4.61
C ARG A 42 -10.11 -7.25 -5.00
N GLY A 43 -9.42 -6.19 -5.40
CA GLY A 43 -10.05 -4.99 -5.92
C GLY A 43 -9.12 -4.30 -6.90
N SER A 44 -9.71 -3.54 -7.82
CA SER A 44 -8.95 -2.77 -8.79
C SER A 44 -9.78 -1.61 -9.29
N GLY A 45 -9.11 -0.61 -9.87
CA GLY A 45 -9.77 0.54 -10.46
C GLY A 45 -8.77 1.35 -11.27
N GLY A 46 -9.25 2.43 -11.87
CA GLY A 46 -8.40 3.24 -12.73
C GLY A 46 -8.72 4.71 -12.67
N GLU A 47 -7.81 5.52 -13.22
CA GLU A 47 -7.98 6.96 -13.39
C GLU A 47 -7.53 7.34 -14.79
N GLY A 48 -8.23 8.31 -15.39
CA GLY A 48 -7.97 8.70 -16.77
C GLY A 48 -6.64 9.43 -16.97
N ARG A 49 -6.15 10.14 -15.95
CA ARG A 49 -4.86 10.82 -16.00
C ARG A 49 -4.22 10.85 -14.62
N THR A 50 -3.11 10.16 -14.49
CA THR A 50 -2.44 10.00 -13.21
C THR A 50 -0.96 9.65 -13.43
N THR A 51 -0.29 9.16 -12.39
CA THR A 51 1.11 8.72 -12.45
C THR A 51 1.26 7.37 -11.78
N ASN A 52 2.37 6.69 -12.05
CA ASN A 52 2.68 5.44 -11.37
C ASN A 52 2.67 5.59 -9.85
N GLN A 53 3.32 6.64 -9.35
CA GLN A 53 3.41 6.84 -7.90
C GLN A 53 2.04 7.03 -7.26
N ARG A 54 1.16 7.80 -7.94
CA ARG A 54 -0.19 8.00 -7.43
C ARG A 54 -0.96 6.69 -7.40
N MET A 55 -0.82 5.86 -8.42
CA MET A 55 -1.53 4.59 -8.47
C MET A 55 -1.00 3.60 -7.40
N GLU A 56 0.29 3.63 -7.11
CA GLU A 56 0.84 2.85 -6.02
C GLU A 56 0.24 3.27 -4.66
N LEU A 57 0.10 4.57 -4.46
CA LEU A 57 -0.50 5.09 -3.23
C LEU A 57 -1.98 4.73 -3.13
N VAL A 58 -2.73 4.87 -4.23
CA VAL A 58 -4.15 4.52 -4.24
C VAL A 58 -4.35 3.03 -3.97
N ALA A 59 -3.50 2.18 -4.54
CA ALA A 59 -3.58 0.75 -4.28
C ALA A 59 -3.43 0.45 -2.78
N ALA A 60 -2.46 1.07 -2.12
CA ALA A 60 -2.26 0.87 -0.68
C ALA A 60 -3.45 1.41 0.13
N ILE A 61 -3.97 2.57 -0.23
CA ILE A 61 -5.13 3.16 0.45
C ILE A 61 -6.34 2.24 0.34
N GLU A 62 -6.63 1.76 -0.87
CA GLU A 62 -7.80 0.91 -1.10
C GLU A 62 -7.63 -0.45 -0.42
N ALA A 63 -6.42 -0.99 -0.39
CA ALA A 63 -6.14 -2.24 0.31
C ALA A 63 -6.43 -2.11 1.81
N ILE A 64 -5.99 -1.02 2.43
CA ILE A 64 -6.22 -0.81 3.86
C ILE A 64 -7.70 -0.59 4.13
N ARG A 65 -8.39 0.19 3.29
CA ARG A 65 -9.83 0.41 3.45
C ARG A 65 -10.61 -0.88 3.38
N ALA A 66 -10.25 -1.76 2.44
CA ALA A 66 -11.00 -3.00 2.23
C ALA A 66 -10.67 -4.05 3.28
N MET A 67 -9.40 -4.23 3.59
CA MET A 67 -8.96 -5.38 4.39
C MET A 67 -8.56 -5.03 5.82
N GLY A 68 -8.39 -3.76 6.13
CA GLY A 68 -8.09 -3.34 7.50
C GLY A 68 -9.15 -3.76 8.50
N PRO A 69 -10.45 -3.46 8.23
CA PRO A 69 -11.50 -3.90 9.15
C PRO A 69 -11.59 -5.41 9.29
N VAL A 70 -11.33 -6.17 8.21
CA VAL A 70 -11.33 -7.63 8.25
C VAL A 70 -10.20 -8.13 9.15
N ALA A 71 -9.00 -7.58 8.99
CA ALA A 71 -7.87 -7.97 9.80
C ALA A 71 -8.12 -7.69 11.28
N ARG A 72 -8.70 -6.53 11.59
CA ARG A 72 -9.00 -6.18 12.98
C ARG A 72 -10.06 -7.10 13.57
N ALA A 73 -11.11 -7.41 12.80
CA ALA A 73 -12.16 -8.32 13.26
C ALA A 73 -11.61 -9.71 13.55
N ASP A 74 -10.62 -10.14 12.79
CA ASP A 74 -10.01 -11.46 12.93
C ASP A 74 -8.80 -11.46 13.87
N ALA A 75 -8.50 -10.32 14.50
CA ALA A 75 -7.33 -10.13 15.36
C ALA A 75 -6.03 -10.50 14.64
N LYS A 76 -5.93 -10.12 13.37
CA LYS A 76 -4.76 -10.35 12.54
C LYS A 76 -4.11 -9.03 12.17
N ARG A 77 -2.80 -9.07 11.91
CA ARG A 77 -2.08 -7.91 11.43
C ARG A 77 -2.18 -7.84 9.91
N LEU A 78 -2.48 -6.67 9.41
CA LEU A 78 -2.47 -6.42 7.98
C LEU A 78 -1.05 -6.17 7.52
N VAL A 79 -0.62 -6.84 6.46
CA VAL A 79 0.68 -6.61 5.85
C VAL A 79 0.46 -6.22 4.40
N ILE A 80 0.89 -5.02 4.03
CA ILE A 80 0.82 -4.54 2.65
C ILE A 80 2.13 -4.90 1.98
N VAL A 81 2.06 -5.66 0.89
CA VAL A 81 3.24 -6.10 0.15
C VAL A 81 3.26 -5.36 -1.19
N SER A 82 4.31 -4.59 -1.43
CA SER A 82 4.41 -3.73 -2.60
C SER A 82 5.81 -3.80 -3.20
N ASP A 83 5.91 -3.68 -4.52
CA ASP A 83 7.20 -3.54 -5.17
C ASP A 83 7.65 -2.07 -5.27
N SER A 84 6.86 -1.15 -4.75
CA SER A 84 7.19 0.26 -4.75
C SER A 84 8.05 0.63 -3.55
N THR A 85 9.34 0.91 -3.78
CA THR A 85 10.21 1.41 -2.72
C THR A 85 9.73 2.77 -2.22
N TYR A 86 9.11 3.56 -3.08
CA TYR A 86 8.54 4.86 -2.73
C TYR A 86 7.52 4.74 -1.60
N VAL A 87 6.61 3.76 -1.72
CA VAL A 87 5.60 3.53 -0.69
C VAL A 87 6.22 2.90 0.56
N VAL A 88 6.97 1.81 0.38
CA VAL A 88 7.49 1.04 1.52
C VAL A 88 8.48 1.84 2.34
N ASN A 89 9.38 2.59 1.69
CA ASN A 89 10.39 3.36 2.41
C ASN A 89 9.80 4.51 3.21
N CYS A 90 8.67 5.06 2.78
CA CYS A 90 7.99 6.08 3.58
C CYS A 90 7.67 5.55 4.97
N PHE A 91 7.15 4.33 5.04
CA PHE A 91 6.79 3.73 6.33
C PHE A 91 8.01 3.23 7.08
N LYS A 92 8.98 2.68 6.38
CA LYS A 92 10.22 2.22 7.00
C LYS A 92 10.98 3.38 7.64
N ASP A 93 11.10 4.50 6.94
CA ASP A 93 11.89 5.65 7.38
C ASP A 93 11.03 6.74 8.02
N ARG A 94 9.71 6.52 8.10
CA ARG A 94 8.78 7.43 8.77
C ARG A 94 8.83 8.86 8.24
N TRP A 95 8.77 9.00 6.93
CA TRP A 95 8.87 10.32 6.27
C TRP A 95 7.81 11.30 6.74
N TRP A 96 6.61 10.82 7.06
CA TRP A 96 5.49 11.70 7.43
C TRP A 96 5.74 12.45 8.74
N VAL A 97 6.61 11.96 9.60
CA VAL A 97 6.90 12.64 10.85
C VAL A 97 7.49 14.02 10.56
N ARG A 98 8.47 14.08 9.64
CA ARG A 98 9.07 15.34 9.24
C ARG A 98 8.10 16.18 8.43
N TRP A 99 7.34 15.55 7.52
CA TRP A 99 6.35 16.29 6.74
C TRP A 99 5.34 16.99 7.62
N LYS A 100 4.79 16.31 8.63
CA LYS A 100 3.85 16.95 9.56
C LYS A 100 4.49 18.11 10.29
N ALA A 101 5.72 17.94 10.76
CA ALA A 101 6.43 19.00 11.47
C ALA A 101 6.68 20.21 10.59
N ASN A 102 6.82 20.02 9.27
CA ASN A 102 7.13 21.07 8.31
C ASN A 102 5.92 21.55 7.52
N GLY A 103 4.71 21.22 7.95
CA GLY A 103 3.49 21.64 7.25
C GLY A 103 3.31 20.97 5.88
N TRP A 104 3.74 19.73 5.75
CA TRP A 104 3.69 18.97 4.50
C TRP A 104 4.51 19.60 3.38
N LYS A 105 5.66 20.12 3.76
CA LYS A 105 6.64 20.66 2.81
C LYS A 105 7.93 19.86 2.91
N ASN A 106 8.62 19.76 1.79
CA ASN A 106 9.91 19.08 1.73
C ASN A 106 11.04 19.99 2.20
N SER A 107 12.28 19.53 2.13
CA SER A 107 13.44 20.29 2.58
C SER A 107 13.66 21.59 1.80
N LYS A 108 13.12 21.67 0.59
CA LYS A 108 13.20 22.88 -0.23
C LYS A 108 12.02 23.81 -0.01
N LYS A 109 11.19 23.53 0.99
CA LYS A 109 9.99 24.30 1.32
C LYS A 109 8.92 24.26 0.24
N GLU A 110 8.99 23.26 -0.64
CA GLU A 110 7.97 23.01 -1.64
C GLU A 110 6.96 22.00 -1.11
N PRO A 111 5.70 22.01 -1.58
CA PRO A 111 4.74 21.00 -1.14
C PRO A 111 5.28 19.59 -1.41
N VAL A 112 5.01 18.67 -0.49
CA VAL A 112 5.37 17.26 -0.67
C VAL A 112 4.61 16.73 -1.90
N ALA A 113 5.33 16.05 -2.80
CA ALA A 113 4.70 15.45 -3.97
C ALA A 113 3.63 14.46 -3.53
N ASN A 114 2.47 14.50 -4.19
CA ASN A 114 1.35 13.61 -3.89
C ASN A 114 0.84 13.74 -2.44
N ALA A 115 0.98 14.94 -1.86
CA ALA A 115 0.62 15.17 -0.46
C ALA A 115 -0.83 14.80 -0.16
N ASP A 116 -1.75 15.01 -1.10
CA ASP A 116 -3.15 14.64 -0.92
C ASP A 116 -3.30 13.14 -0.62
N LEU A 117 -2.66 12.31 -1.41
CA LEU A 117 -2.73 10.86 -1.21
C LEU A 117 -1.93 10.41 0.00
N TRP A 118 -0.76 11.01 0.24
CA TRP A 118 0.01 10.69 1.43
C TRP A 118 -0.75 11.01 2.71
N ARG A 119 -1.44 12.15 2.74
CA ARG A 119 -2.26 12.50 3.90
C ARG A 119 -3.35 11.47 4.16
N ASP A 120 -4.03 11.03 3.08
CA ASP A 120 -5.06 10.02 3.22
C ASP A 120 -4.49 8.70 3.73
N LEU A 121 -3.37 8.26 3.17
CA LEU A 121 -2.75 6.99 3.56
C LEU A 121 -2.27 7.04 5.01
N ILE A 122 -1.61 8.13 5.39
CA ILE A 122 -1.10 8.25 6.75
C ILE A 122 -2.26 8.35 7.76
N ALA A 123 -3.34 9.05 7.40
CA ALA A 123 -4.51 9.13 8.28
C ALA A 123 -5.11 7.75 8.53
N LEU A 124 -5.25 6.94 7.49
CA LEU A 124 -5.73 5.56 7.64
C LEU A 124 -4.79 4.74 8.54
N TYR A 125 -3.49 4.87 8.32
CA TYR A 125 -2.48 4.17 9.08
C TYR A 125 -2.56 4.55 10.57
N GLU A 126 -2.75 5.82 10.86
CA GLU A 126 -2.78 6.33 12.23
C GLU A 126 -4.10 6.10 12.94
N GLU A 127 -5.15 5.67 12.24
CA GLU A 127 -6.38 5.24 12.90
C GLU A 127 -6.17 3.98 13.74
N TYR A 128 -5.11 3.23 13.45
CA TYR A 128 -4.80 2.01 14.19
C TYR A 128 -3.98 2.36 15.43
N PRO A 129 -4.21 1.66 16.56
CA PRO A 129 -3.31 1.78 17.70
C PRO A 129 -1.87 1.45 17.27
N ALA A 130 -0.90 2.05 17.94
CA ALA A 130 0.50 1.96 17.51
C ALA A 130 0.98 0.51 17.34
N ASP A 131 0.50 -0.41 18.16
CA ASP A 131 0.91 -1.81 18.11
C ASP A 131 0.08 -2.67 17.15
N GLU A 132 -0.93 -2.06 16.51
CA GLU A 132 -1.80 -2.77 15.56
C GLU A 132 -1.72 -2.21 14.14
N ARG A 133 -0.81 -1.28 13.89
CA ARG A 133 -0.70 -0.64 12.59
C ARG A 133 -0.26 -1.62 11.52
N PRO A 134 -0.74 -1.43 10.27
CA PRO A 134 -0.30 -2.27 9.17
C PRO A 134 1.21 -2.22 8.98
N ASP A 135 1.79 -3.35 8.60
CA ASP A 135 3.19 -3.40 8.19
C ASP A 135 3.27 -3.24 6.67
N PHE A 136 4.38 -2.70 6.21
CA PHE A 136 4.65 -2.56 4.78
C PHE A 136 5.91 -3.36 4.45
N GLN A 137 5.78 -4.26 3.48
CA GLN A 137 6.86 -5.16 3.09
C GLN A 137 7.16 -4.99 1.61
N TRP A 138 8.43 -4.86 1.28
CA TRP A 138 8.85 -4.74 -0.11
C TRP A 138 9.03 -6.12 -0.74
N VAL A 139 8.62 -6.23 -2.01
CA VAL A 139 8.88 -7.38 -2.86
C VAL A 139 9.50 -6.86 -4.14
N LYS A 140 10.46 -7.60 -4.70
CA LYS A 140 11.07 -7.19 -5.96
C LYS A 140 10.08 -7.43 -7.10
N GLY A 141 9.79 -6.38 -7.87
CA GLY A 141 8.89 -6.49 -9.01
C GLY A 141 9.47 -7.36 -10.11
N HIS A 142 8.59 -8.06 -10.83
CA HIS A 142 8.96 -8.91 -11.98
C HIS A 142 10.01 -9.96 -11.63
N SER A 143 9.93 -10.49 -10.40
CA SER A 143 10.90 -11.49 -9.93
C SER A 143 10.33 -12.90 -9.87
N GLY A 144 9.11 -13.10 -10.42
CA GLY A 144 8.47 -14.40 -10.43
C GLY A 144 7.54 -14.66 -9.26
N ASP A 145 7.28 -13.66 -8.42
CA ASP A 145 6.31 -13.79 -7.34
C ASP A 145 4.90 -13.79 -7.95
N PRO A 146 4.13 -14.89 -7.82
CA PRO A 146 2.82 -14.98 -8.46
C PRO A 146 1.84 -13.91 -8.01
N MET A 147 1.88 -13.52 -6.73
CA MET A 147 0.97 -12.49 -6.23
C MET A 147 1.34 -11.11 -6.76
N ASN A 148 2.63 -10.81 -6.84
CA ASN A 148 3.09 -9.56 -7.44
C ASN A 148 2.68 -9.50 -8.91
N ASP A 149 2.83 -10.62 -9.63
CA ASP A 149 2.42 -10.68 -11.04
C ASP A 149 0.91 -10.49 -11.20
N LEU A 150 0.12 -11.06 -10.29
CA LEU A 150 -1.34 -10.91 -10.35
C LEU A 150 -1.76 -9.45 -10.23
N VAL A 151 -1.27 -8.75 -9.21
CA VAL A 151 -1.69 -7.35 -9.02
C VAL A 151 -1.14 -6.44 -10.11
N ASP A 152 0.04 -6.77 -10.66
CA ASP A 152 0.56 -6.05 -11.83
C ASP A 152 -0.39 -6.18 -13.01
N GLN A 153 -0.82 -7.40 -13.32
CA GLN A 153 -1.75 -7.65 -14.42
C GLN A 153 -3.08 -6.92 -14.22
N LEU A 154 -3.60 -6.94 -13.00
CA LEU A 154 -4.86 -6.26 -12.69
C LEU A 154 -4.73 -4.75 -12.85
N ALA A 155 -3.64 -4.17 -12.36
CA ALA A 155 -3.40 -2.74 -12.47
C ALA A 155 -3.20 -2.31 -13.91
N VAL A 156 -2.43 -3.07 -14.70
CA VAL A 156 -2.21 -2.79 -16.12
C VAL A 156 -3.53 -2.86 -16.87
N ALA A 157 -4.36 -3.88 -16.61
CA ALA A 157 -5.65 -4.02 -17.27
C ALA A 157 -6.54 -2.78 -17.00
N GLU A 158 -6.54 -2.27 -15.78
CA GLU A 158 -7.30 -1.07 -15.45
C GLU A 158 -6.77 0.16 -16.19
N SER A 159 -5.45 0.26 -16.36
CA SER A 159 -4.85 1.40 -17.06
C SER A 159 -5.18 1.44 -18.55
N GLN A 160 -5.67 0.33 -19.10
CA GLN A 160 -5.96 0.19 -20.51
C GLN A 160 -7.45 0.27 -20.84
N LYS A 161 -8.29 0.50 -19.86
CA LYS A 161 -9.74 0.57 -20.06
C LYS A 161 -10.21 1.92 -20.60
#